data_362f485d774a25bd0f804885eac0eb68
#
_entry.id   362f485d774a25bd0f804885eac0eb68
#
_cell.length_a   1.000
_cell.length_b   1.000
_cell.length_c   1.000
_cell.angle_alpha   90.00
_cell.angle_beta   90.00
_cell.angle_gamma   90.00
#
_symmetry.space_group_name_H-M   'P 1'
#
loop_
_entity.id
_entity.type
_entity.pdbx_description
1 polymer ?
#
loop_
_entity_poly.entity_id
_entity_poly.type
_entity_poly.pdbx_seq_one_letter_code
_entity_poly.pdbx_strand_id
1 'polypeptide(L)'
;LRESRREWAKENMPEGTAIFEDGDSLIKSGTCDAVLIAVPHYDHPRLTILALENGLHVMCEKPAGVYTKQVREMNEAAEKSDRVFGMMFNQRTNCIYKKMHDMVQSGDYGKLKRVNWIITDWYRTQAYYNSGGWRATWDGEGGGVLLNQCPHNLDLLQWICGMPSKVRAFCHNGKWHDIEVEDDVTAYLEFPNGATGV
;
A
#
# COMPACT_ATOMS: atom_id res chain seq x y z
N LEU A 1 -10.26 18.27 -1.64
CA LEU A 1 -10.42 17.83 -3.04
C LEU A 1 -10.37 19.02 -3.97
N ARG A 2 -9.73 18.88 -5.16
CA ARG A 2 -9.73 19.94 -6.19
C ARG A 2 -11.16 20.18 -6.67
N GLU A 3 -11.55 21.44 -6.83
CA GLU A 3 -12.89 21.82 -7.29
C GLU A 3 -13.30 21.13 -8.59
N SER A 4 -12.40 21.09 -9.57
CA SER A 4 -12.61 20.39 -10.85
C SER A 4 -12.96 18.90 -10.70
N ARG A 5 -12.48 18.23 -9.64
CA ARG A 5 -12.83 16.83 -9.37
C ARG A 5 -14.21 16.69 -8.73
N ARG A 6 -14.62 17.66 -7.94
CA ARG A 6 -15.98 17.69 -7.38
C ARG A 6 -17.01 17.97 -8.47
N GLU A 7 -16.71 18.89 -9.38
CA GLU A 7 -17.56 19.17 -10.55
C GLU A 7 -17.69 17.91 -11.43
N TRP A 8 -16.56 17.30 -11.77
CA TRP A 8 -16.59 16.04 -12.51
C TRP A 8 -17.45 14.97 -11.81
N ALA A 9 -17.35 14.85 -10.50
CA ALA A 9 -18.14 13.89 -9.74
C ALA A 9 -19.64 14.21 -9.79
N LYS A 10 -20.02 15.49 -9.72
CA LYS A 10 -21.43 15.91 -9.87
C LYS A 10 -22.03 15.52 -11.22
N GLU A 11 -21.22 15.59 -12.28
CA GLU A 11 -21.66 15.27 -13.63
C GLU A 11 -21.68 13.79 -13.96
N ASN A 12 -20.81 12.98 -13.30
CA ASN A 12 -20.56 11.60 -13.69
C ASN A 12 -21.00 10.54 -12.66
N MET A 13 -21.34 10.94 -11.42
CA MET A 13 -21.85 10.04 -10.41
C MET A 13 -23.38 9.90 -10.51
N PRO A 14 -23.95 8.78 -10.04
CA PRO A 14 -25.41 8.61 -10.00
C PRO A 14 -26.10 9.77 -9.28
N GLU A 15 -27.33 10.09 -9.73
CA GLU A 15 -28.16 11.11 -9.10
C GLU A 15 -28.39 10.78 -7.60
N GLY A 16 -28.29 11.80 -6.75
CA GLY A 16 -28.39 11.65 -5.30
C GLY A 16 -27.09 11.30 -4.60
N THR A 17 -25.96 11.11 -5.32
CA THR A 17 -24.66 10.90 -4.69
C THR A 17 -24.22 12.16 -3.93
N ALA A 18 -24.02 12.03 -2.62
CA ALA A 18 -23.50 13.12 -1.80
C ALA A 18 -22.02 13.38 -2.11
N ILE A 19 -21.64 14.64 -2.33
CA ILE A 19 -20.28 15.06 -2.67
C ILE A 19 -19.78 16.02 -1.60
N PHE A 20 -18.65 15.68 -0.99
CA PHE A 20 -18.06 16.43 0.11
C PHE A 20 -16.81 17.19 -0.33
N GLU A 21 -16.45 18.24 0.41
CA GLU A 21 -15.26 19.04 0.13
C GLU A 21 -13.96 18.30 0.49
N ASP A 22 -14.00 17.50 1.53
CA ASP A 22 -12.86 16.71 2.04
C ASP A 22 -13.30 15.38 2.66
N GLY A 23 -12.31 14.55 3.02
CA GLY A 23 -12.55 13.25 3.63
C GLY A 23 -13.12 13.34 5.05
N ASP A 24 -12.73 14.36 5.80
CA ASP A 24 -13.19 14.57 7.18
C ASP A 24 -14.70 14.83 7.21
N SER A 25 -15.17 15.70 6.33
CA SER A 25 -16.59 16.02 6.18
C SER A 25 -17.41 14.80 5.77
N LEU A 26 -16.89 13.99 4.84
CA LEU A 26 -17.53 12.73 4.44
C LEU A 26 -17.62 11.76 5.61
N ILE A 27 -16.52 11.51 6.30
CA ILE A 27 -16.45 10.57 7.42
C ILE A 27 -17.42 10.95 8.54
N LYS A 28 -17.53 12.24 8.85
CA LYS A 28 -18.39 12.76 9.92
C LYS A 28 -19.85 12.95 9.50
N SER A 29 -20.19 12.75 8.25
CA SER A 29 -21.53 13.04 7.71
C SER A 29 -22.62 12.06 8.15
N GLY A 30 -22.25 10.85 8.57
CA GLY A 30 -23.20 9.78 8.87
C GLY A 30 -23.95 9.22 7.65
N THR A 31 -23.44 9.47 6.43
CA THR A 31 -24.12 9.05 5.19
C THR A 31 -23.68 7.66 4.69
N CYS A 32 -22.69 7.05 5.34
CA CYS A 32 -22.18 5.72 4.95
C CYS A 32 -21.74 4.90 6.16
N ASP A 33 -21.72 3.58 6.02
CA ASP A 33 -21.25 2.63 7.03
C ASP A 33 -19.80 2.17 6.78
N ALA A 34 -19.28 2.43 5.59
CA ALA A 34 -17.95 2.04 5.19
C ALA A 34 -17.32 3.06 4.23
N VAL A 35 -15.99 3.16 4.27
CA VAL A 35 -15.22 4.02 3.37
C VAL A 35 -14.09 3.26 2.69
N LEU A 36 -13.85 3.60 1.43
CA LEU A 36 -12.63 3.27 0.69
C LEU A 36 -11.73 4.52 0.69
N ILE A 37 -10.54 4.41 1.28
CA ILE A 37 -9.56 5.50 1.34
C ILE A 37 -8.55 5.34 0.22
N ALA A 38 -8.59 6.25 -0.76
CA ALA A 38 -7.73 6.27 -1.95
C ALA A 38 -7.23 7.70 -2.19
N VAL A 39 -6.50 8.23 -1.24
CA VAL A 39 -5.92 9.58 -1.20
C VAL A 39 -4.39 9.51 -1.32
N PRO A 40 -3.64 10.62 -1.30
CA PRO A 40 -2.18 10.60 -1.17
C PRO A 40 -1.72 9.88 0.11
N HIS A 41 -0.56 9.24 0.04
CA HIS A 41 -0.07 8.26 1.03
C HIS A 41 -0.01 8.77 2.48
N TYR A 42 0.33 10.05 2.66
CA TYR A 42 0.43 10.68 3.98
C TYR A 42 -0.90 10.75 4.74
N ASP A 43 -2.02 10.81 4.01
CA ASP A 43 -3.35 10.91 4.60
C ASP A 43 -3.98 9.55 4.95
N HIS A 44 -3.42 8.42 4.47
CA HIS A 44 -3.97 7.09 4.72
C HIS A 44 -4.16 6.80 6.22
N PRO A 45 -3.12 6.93 7.08
CA PRO A 45 -3.27 6.62 8.50
C PRO A 45 -4.29 7.54 9.19
N ARG A 46 -4.20 8.84 8.94
CA ARG A 46 -5.05 9.84 9.58
C ARG A 46 -6.53 9.61 9.28
N LEU A 47 -6.88 9.43 8.01
CA LEU A 47 -8.27 9.22 7.61
C LEU A 47 -8.80 7.85 8.04
N THR A 48 -7.93 6.83 8.06
CA THR A 48 -8.29 5.51 8.58
C THR A 48 -8.65 5.57 10.07
N ILE A 49 -7.80 6.20 10.88
CA ILE A 49 -8.07 6.39 12.32
C ILE A 49 -9.38 7.15 12.51
N LEU A 50 -9.53 8.28 11.82
CA LEU A 50 -10.74 9.10 11.92
C LEU A 50 -12.00 8.31 11.55
N ALA A 51 -11.96 7.49 10.50
CA ALA A 51 -13.09 6.68 10.08
C ALA A 51 -13.46 5.60 11.11
N LEU A 52 -12.47 4.89 11.65
CA LEU A 52 -12.68 3.89 12.70
C LEU A 52 -13.27 4.52 13.97
N GLU A 53 -12.76 5.68 14.40
CA GLU A 53 -13.27 6.43 15.55
C GLU A 53 -14.72 6.95 15.35
N ASN A 54 -15.12 7.15 14.09
CA ASN A 54 -16.51 7.51 13.76
C ASN A 54 -17.40 6.29 13.43
N GLY A 55 -16.92 5.08 13.73
CA GLY A 55 -17.72 3.87 13.62
C GLY A 55 -17.89 3.34 12.20
N LEU A 56 -17.00 3.68 11.26
CA LEU A 56 -17.05 3.22 9.89
C LEU A 56 -16.14 2.02 9.67
N HIS A 57 -16.56 1.09 8.81
CA HIS A 57 -15.67 0.09 8.24
C HIS A 57 -14.72 0.73 7.24
N VAL A 58 -13.48 0.26 7.17
CA VAL A 58 -12.45 0.90 6.35
C VAL A 58 -11.74 -0.10 5.45
N MET A 59 -11.66 0.21 4.16
CA MET A 59 -10.70 -0.36 3.22
C MET A 59 -9.74 0.75 2.82
N CYS A 60 -8.44 0.58 3.08
CA CYS A 60 -7.43 1.57 2.75
C CYS A 60 -6.53 1.09 1.62
N GLU A 61 -6.28 1.97 0.64
CA GLU A 61 -5.30 1.71 -0.42
C GLU A 61 -3.88 1.58 0.15
N LYS A 62 -3.07 0.85 -0.60
CA LYS A 62 -1.62 0.75 -0.32
C LYS A 62 -0.89 2.05 -0.76
N PRO A 63 0.23 2.40 -0.14
CA PRO A 63 0.81 1.83 1.09
C PRO A 63 0.00 2.19 2.33
N ALA A 64 0.22 1.49 3.42
CA ALA A 64 -0.47 1.77 4.69
C ALA A 64 -0.23 3.20 5.20
N GLY A 65 0.92 3.75 4.89
CA GLY A 65 1.36 5.11 5.20
C GLY A 65 2.84 5.27 4.88
N VAL A 66 3.37 6.48 5.06
CA VAL A 66 4.77 6.79 4.79
C VAL A 66 5.66 6.49 5.99
N TYR A 67 5.19 6.75 7.19
CA TYR A 67 5.96 6.58 8.43
C TYR A 67 5.45 5.41 9.27
N THR A 68 6.36 4.55 9.70
CA THR A 68 6.06 3.38 10.54
C THR A 68 5.31 3.75 11.82
N LYS A 69 5.62 4.91 12.42
CA LYS A 69 4.92 5.39 13.62
C LYS A 69 3.43 5.57 13.36
N GLN A 70 3.06 6.27 12.29
CA GLN A 70 1.67 6.52 11.93
C GLN A 70 0.91 5.23 11.59
N VAL A 71 1.59 4.27 10.94
CA VAL A 71 1.01 2.95 10.65
C VAL A 71 0.76 2.14 11.92
N ARG A 72 1.64 2.23 12.92
CA ARG A 72 1.40 1.62 14.24
C ARG A 72 0.20 2.23 14.94
N GLU A 73 0.09 3.56 14.97
CA GLU A 73 -1.05 4.27 15.53
C GLU A 73 -2.37 3.86 14.83
N MET A 74 -2.33 3.70 13.50
CA MET A 74 -3.47 3.20 12.71
C MET A 74 -3.85 1.76 13.09
N ASN A 75 -2.88 0.86 13.25
CA ASN A 75 -3.13 -0.52 13.68
C ASN A 75 -3.70 -0.56 15.10
N GLU A 76 -3.18 0.24 16.02
CA GLU A 76 -3.72 0.35 17.38
C GLU A 76 -5.17 0.86 17.40
N ALA A 77 -5.52 1.79 16.52
CA ALA A 77 -6.89 2.25 16.37
C ALA A 77 -7.80 1.13 15.82
N ALA A 78 -7.31 0.37 14.85
CA ALA A 78 -8.04 -0.76 14.29
C ALA A 78 -8.26 -1.88 15.33
N GLU A 79 -7.26 -2.20 16.15
CA GLU A 79 -7.36 -3.20 17.22
C GLU A 79 -8.37 -2.81 18.32
N LYS A 80 -8.53 -1.51 18.56
CA LYS A 80 -9.51 -0.98 19.55
C LYS A 80 -10.93 -0.83 18.99
N SER A 81 -11.09 -0.91 17.67
CA SER A 81 -12.36 -0.74 16.98
C SER A 81 -13.08 -2.07 16.81
N ASP A 82 -14.41 -2.07 16.86
CA ASP A 82 -15.26 -3.20 16.47
C ASP A 82 -15.55 -3.22 14.95
N ARG A 83 -14.98 -2.27 14.19
CA ARG A 83 -15.18 -2.14 12.76
C ARG A 83 -14.17 -2.98 11.98
N VAL A 84 -14.55 -3.39 10.79
CA VAL A 84 -13.65 -4.12 9.89
C VAL A 84 -12.68 -3.12 9.26
N PHE A 85 -11.39 -3.41 9.41
CA PHE A 85 -10.30 -2.70 8.72
C PHE A 85 -9.56 -3.64 7.78
N GLY A 86 -9.30 -3.21 6.56
CA GLY A 86 -8.52 -3.96 5.57
C GLY A 86 -7.63 -3.05 4.73
N MET A 87 -6.48 -3.60 4.34
CA MET A 87 -5.59 -2.98 3.36
C MET A 87 -5.84 -3.57 1.97
N MET A 88 -5.78 -2.72 0.93
CA MET A 88 -6.01 -3.12 -0.46
C MET A 88 -4.79 -3.87 -1.05
N PHE A 89 -4.43 -5.00 -0.45
CA PHE A 89 -3.47 -5.95 -1.01
C PHE A 89 -4.18 -6.97 -1.91
N ASN A 90 -4.83 -6.47 -2.95
CA ASN A 90 -5.68 -7.24 -3.86
C ASN A 90 -4.96 -8.39 -4.57
N GLN A 91 -3.63 -8.36 -4.67
CA GLN A 91 -2.86 -9.48 -5.25
C GLN A 91 -2.99 -10.77 -4.43
N ARG A 92 -3.33 -10.70 -3.15
CA ARG A 92 -3.63 -11.89 -2.33
C ARG A 92 -4.89 -12.64 -2.79
N THR A 93 -5.78 -11.99 -3.54
CA THR A 93 -6.97 -12.60 -4.12
C THR A 93 -6.72 -13.27 -5.48
N ASN A 94 -5.53 -13.07 -6.07
CA ASN A 94 -5.12 -13.76 -7.29
C ASN A 94 -4.95 -15.26 -7.00
N CYS A 95 -5.63 -16.12 -7.77
CA CYS A 95 -5.66 -17.55 -7.55
C CYS A 95 -4.26 -18.21 -7.63
N ILE A 96 -3.34 -17.67 -8.45
CA ILE A 96 -1.97 -18.18 -8.57
C ILE A 96 -1.19 -17.90 -7.28
N TYR A 97 -1.18 -16.66 -6.81
CA TYR A 97 -0.47 -16.29 -5.57
C TYR A 97 -1.08 -16.98 -4.35
N LYS A 98 -2.41 -17.11 -4.31
CA LYS A 98 -3.07 -17.90 -3.26
C LYS A 98 -2.61 -19.35 -3.29
N LYS A 99 -2.53 -19.97 -4.46
CA LYS A 99 -2.05 -21.34 -4.59
C LYS A 99 -0.58 -21.47 -4.17
N MET A 100 0.28 -20.53 -4.55
CA MET A 100 1.68 -20.50 -4.11
C MET A 100 1.78 -20.41 -2.57
N HIS A 101 1.01 -19.53 -1.96
CA HIS A 101 0.93 -19.41 -0.51
C HIS A 101 0.52 -20.76 0.12
N ASP A 102 -0.59 -21.34 -0.31
CA ASP A 102 -1.13 -22.57 0.24
C ASP A 102 -0.11 -23.74 0.11
N MET A 103 0.62 -23.81 -1.02
CA MET A 103 1.67 -24.82 -1.23
C MET A 103 2.85 -24.66 -0.27
N VAL A 104 3.27 -23.43 0.01
CA VAL A 104 4.38 -23.19 0.97
C VAL A 104 3.92 -23.45 2.40
N GLN A 105 2.71 -23.01 2.75
CA GLN A 105 2.18 -23.12 4.10
C GLN A 105 1.74 -24.58 4.46
N SER A 106 1.37 -25.40 3.47
CA SER A 106 1.03 -26.83 3.73
C SER A 106 2.19 -27.64 4.30
N GLY A 107 3.42 -27.25 3.97
CA GLY A 107 4.62 -28.00 4.35
C GLY A 107 4.89 -29.26 3.52
N ASP A 108 4.02 -29.61 2.57
CA ASP A 108 4.13 -30.83 1.74
C ASP A 108 5.41 -30.87 0.90
N TYR A 109 5.93 -29.70 0.56
CA TYR A 109 7.17 -29.54 -0.23
C TYR A 109 8.41 -29.33 0.65
N GLY A 110 8.28 -29.46 1.96
CA GLY A 110 9.34 -29.23 2.92
C GLY A 110 9.59 -27.76 3.24
N LYS A 111 10.71 -27.51 3.96
CA LYS A 111 11.06 -26.16 4.41
C LYS A 111 11.59 -25.30 3.29
N LEU A 112 11.18 -24.03 3.27
CA LEU A 112 11.76 -23.01 2.41
C LEU A 112 13.28 -22.92 2.64
N LYS A 113 14.06 -22.94 1.54
CA LYS A 113 15.52 -22.84 1.57
C LYS A 113 16.04 -21.58 0.87
N ARG A 114 15.40 -21.22 -0.23
CA ARG A 114 15.81 -20.07 -1.05
C ARG A 114 14.58 -19.39 -1.67
N VAL A 115 14.61 -18.06 -1.68
CA VAL A 115 13.65 -17.21 -2.40
C VAL A 115 14.43 -16.35 -3.40
N ASN A 116 14.00 -16.32 -4.64
CA ASN A 116 14.43 -15.34 -5.61
C ASN A 116 13.18 -14.65 -6.16
N TRP A 117 13.06 -13.35 -5.93
CA TRP A 117 11.93 -12.55 -6.39
C TRP A 117 12.45 -11.40 -7.22
N ILE A 118 12.36 -11.53 -8.53
CA ILE A 118 12.90 -10.58 -9.50
C ILE A 118 11.74 -9.90 -10.20
N ILE A 119 11.70 -8.57 -10.15
CA ILE A 119 10.65 -7.73 -10.74
C ILE A 119 11.34 -6.77 -11.71
N THR A 120 11.26 -7.08 -13.01
CA THR A 120 11.89 -6.30 -14.07
C THR A 120 10.93 -5.93 -15.20
N ASP A 121 9.67 -6.32 -15.08
CA ASP A 121 8.63 -6.14 -16.10
C ASP A 121 7.79 -4.87 -15.91
N TRP A 122 7.96 -4.18 -14.79
CA TRP A 122 7.13 -3.02 -14.44
C TRP A 122 7.87 -1.69 -14.64
N TYR A 123 8.08 -1.34 -15.89
CA TYR A 123 8.71 -0.06 -16.23
C TYR A 123 7.74 1.11 -16.13
N ARG A 124 8.17 2.21 -15.52
CA ARG A 124 7.49 3.51 -15.54
C ARG A 124 8.29 4.50 -16.36
N THR A 125 7.63 5.21 -17.25
CA THR A 125 8.31 6.24 -18.07
C THR A 125 8.54 7.52 -17.25
N GLN A 126 9.47 8.37 -17.68
CA GLN A 126 9.63 9.70 -17.08
C GLN A 126 8.33 10.51 -17.15
N ALA A 127 7.55 10.36 -18.24
CA ALA A 127 6.25 11.01 -18.38
C ALA A 127 5.25 10.62 -17.27
N TYR A 128 5.30 9.38 -16.78
CA TYR A 128 4.50 8.96 -15.64
C TYR A 128 4.88 9.74 -14.37
N TYR A 129 6.16 9.88 -14.08
CA TYR A 129 6.62 10.63 -12.92
C TYR A 129 6.30 12.13 -13.03
N ASN A 130 6.37 12.69 -14.24
CA ASN A 130 6.04 14.09 -14.51
C ASN A 130 4.52 14.37 -14.52
N SER A 131 3.66 13.35 -14.50
CA SER A 131 2.20 13.50 -14.61
C SER A 131 1.52 14.10 -13.38
N GLY A 132 2.24 14.26 -12.27
CA GLY A 132 1.73 14.87 -11.04
C GLY A 132 2.88 15.35 -10.16
N GLY A 133 2.81 16.59 -9.70
CA GLY A 133 3.86 17.21 -8.90
C GLY A 133 4.13 16.60 -7.52
N TRP A 134 3.37 15.55 -7.13
CA TRP A 134 3.58 14.80 -5.89
C TRP A 134 4.34 13.50 -6.12
N ARG A 135 4.36 13.00 -7.39
CA ARG A 135 4.99 11.72 -7.71
C ARG A 135 6.50 11.80 -7.60
N ALA A 136 7.10 10.70 -7.16
CA ALA A 136 8.55 10.50 -7.08
C ALA A 136 9.29 11.59 -6.30
N THR A 137 8.60 12.21 -5.33
CA THR A 137 9.16 13.18 -4.39
C THR A 137 9.01 12.69 -2.95
N TRP A 138 9.95 13.06 -2.09
CA TRP A 138 9.84 12.73 -0.67
C TRP A 138 8.62 13.38 -0.02
N ASP A 139 8.34 14.64 -0.35
CA ASP A 139 7.23 15.40 0.23
C ASP A 139 5.85 14.91 -0.26
N GLY A 140 5.75 14.47 -1.49
CA GLY A 140 4.46 14.11 -2.09
C GLY A 140 4.12 12.63 -1.98
N GLU A 141 5.07 11.77 -2.33
CA GLU A 141 4.87 10.31 -2.37
C GLU A 141 5.45 9.60 -1.14
N GLY A 142 6.55 10.15 -0.57
CA GLY A 142 7.22 9.66 0.62
C GLY A 142 8.22 8.53 0.38
N GLY A 143 8.48 8.19 -0.88
CA GLY A 143 9.39 7.14 -1.33
C GLY A 143 9.16 6.80 -2.78
N GLY A 144 9.95 5.88 -3.31
CA GLY A 144 9.94 5.49 -4.71
C GLY A 144 9.36 4.11 -4.97
N VAL A 145 10.14 3.27 -5.65
CA VAL A 145 9.71 1.95 -6.08
C VAL A 145 9.27 1.06 -4.92
N LEU A 146 9.93 1.12 -3.77
CA LEU A 146 9.58 0.30 -2.61
C LEU A 146 8.24 0.70 -1.98
N LEU A 147 7.93 2.00 -1.96
CA LEU A 147 6.73 2.50 -1.31
C LEU A 147 5.51 2.50 -2.23
N ASN A 148 5.68 2.72 -3.53
CA ASN A 148 4.56 2.85 -4.46
C ASN A 148 4.38 1.66 -5.40
N GLN A 149 5.43 1.21 -6.11
CA GLN A 149 5.29 0.15 -7.11
C GLN A 149 5.36 -1.25 -6.51
N CYS A 150 6.28 -1.47 -5.57
CA CYS A 150 6.57 -2.78 -4.99
C CYS A 150 5.75 -3.20 -3.75
N PRO A 151 4.87 -2.42 -3.12
CA PRO A 151 4.16 -2.88 -1.91
C PRO A 151 3.43 -4.19 -2.10
N HIS A 152 2.81 -4.42 -3.26
CA HIS A 152 2.15 -5.71 -3.55
C HIS A 152 3.14 -6.87 -3.60
N ASN A 153 4.33 -6.66 -4.14
CA ASN A 153 5.36 -7.69 -4.25
C ASN A 153 6.00 -7.98 -2.89
N LEU A 154 6.26 -6.95 -2.08
CA LEU A 154 6.76 -7.09 -0.73
C LEU A 154 5.73 -7.79 0.18
N ASP A 155 4.47 -7.44 0.03
CA ASP A 155 3.36 -8.08 0.72
C ASP A 155 3.25 -9.56 0.36
N LEU A 156 3.29 -9.90 -0.92
CA LEU A 156 3.25 -11.29 -1.40
C LEU A 156 4.47 -12.10 -0.93
N LEU A 157 5.67 -11.51 -0.96
CA LEU A 157 6.87 -12.16 -0.45
C LEU A 157 6.70 -12.51 1.02
N GLN A 158 6.27 -11.57 1.84
CA GLN A 158 6.02 -11.79 3.26
C GLN A 158 4.91 -12.81 3.49
N TRP A 159 3.82 -12.71 2.77
CA TRP A 159 2.66 -13.59 2.91
C TRP A 159 2.97 -15.04 2.53
N ILE A 160 3.73 -15.25 1.46
CA ILE A 160 4.09 -16.59 0.96
C ILE A 160 5.26 -17.18 1.75
N CYS A 161 6.30 -16.39 2.01
CA CYS A 161 7.59 -16.89 2.53
C CYS A 161 7.81 -16.62 4.02
N GLY A 162 6.96 -15.79 4.64
CA GLY A 162 7.13 -15.32 6.01
C GLY A 162 8.02 -14.07 6.10
N MET A 163 8.15 -13.54 7.30
CA MET A 163 8.92 -12.32 7.57
C MET A 163 10.42 -12.62 7.65
N PRO A 164 11.27 -11.91 6.90
CA PRO A 164 12.71 -12.05 7.05
C PRO A 164 13.18 -11.50 8.42
N SER A 165 14.19 -12.13 8.99
CA SER A 165 14.81 -11.70 10.25
C SER A 165 15.91 -10.65 10.04
N LYS A 166 16.52 -10.64 8.83
CA LYS A 166 17.53 -9.66 8.45
C LYS A 166 17.36 -9.25 6.99
N VAL A 167 17.63 -7.96 6.73
CA VAL A 167 17.62 -7.36 5.40
C VAL A 167 18.90 -6.57 5.21
N ARG A 168 19.53 -6.72 4.05
CA ARG A 168 20.57 -5.83 3.55
C ARG A 168 20.20 -5.40 2.14
N ALA A 169 19.98 -4.10 1.94
CA ALA A 169 19.55 -3.56 0.65
C ALA A 169 20.54 -2.52 0.11
N PHE A 170 20.55 -2.42 -1.20
CA PHE A 170 21.23 -1.38 -1.97
C PHE A 170 20.14 -0.64 -2.73
N CYS A 171 19.98 0.64 -2.45
CA CYS A 171 18.98 1.50 -3.06
C CYS A 171 19.69 2.63 -3.80
N HIS A 172 19.21 2.96 -5.00
CA HIS A 172 19.72 4.07 -5.79
C HIS A 172 18.57 5.01 -6.14
N ASN A 173 18.74 6.27 -5.78
CA ASN A 173 17.77 7.32 -6.09
C ASN A 173 18.06 7.90 -7.47
N GLY A 174 17.05 8.05 -8.31
CA GLY A 174 17.17 8.68 -9.61
C GLY A 174 18.22 8.06 -10.51
N LYS A 175 18.43 6.75 -10.45
CA LYS A 175 19.44 6.07 -11.26
C LYS A 175 19.06 6.00 -12.74
N TRP A 176 17.79 5.80 -13.01
CA TRP A 176 17.22 5.61 -14.33
C TRP A 176 16.27 6.71 -14.77
N HIS A 177 15.83 7.53 -13.80
CA HIS A 177 14.87 8.60 -14.00
C HIS A 177 15.34 9.88 -13.29
N ASP A 178 14.85 11.02 -13.76
CA ASP A 178 15.05 12.31 -13.07
C ASP A 178 14.02 12.44 -11.95
N ILE A 179 14.33 11.83 -10.79
CA ILE A 179 13.46 11.76 -9.60
C ILE A 179 14.28 11.80 -8.30
N GLU A 180 13.67 12.14 -7.19
CA GLU A 180 14.34 12.28 -5.88
C GLU A 180 14.47 10.95 -5.11
N VAL A 181 13.62 9.99 -5.42
CA VAL A 181 13.42 8.76 -4.65
C VAL A 181 14.06 7.56 -5.36
N GLU A 182 14.05 6.40 -4.70
CA GLU A 182 14.66 5.19 -5.24
C GLU A 182 13.86 4.61 -6.43
N ASP A 183 14.59 4.24 -7.49
CA ASP A 183 14.08 3.58 -8.70
C ASP A 183 14.84 2.28 -9.06
N ASP A 184 15.83 1.92 -8.27
CA ASP A 184 16.62 0.69 -8.40
C ASP A 184 16.93 0.15 -7.01
N VAL A 185 16.50 -1.09 -6.70
CA VAL A 185 16.71 -1.71 -5.40
C VAL A 185 17.09 -3.18 -5.57
N THR A 186 18.12 -3.60 -4.85
CA THR A 186 18.46 -5.01 -4.65
C THR A 186 18.55 -5.30 -3.15
N ALA A 187 17.86 -6.32 -2.67
CA ALA A 187 17.86 -6.68 -1.26
C ALA A 187 18.22 -8.15 -1.05
N TYR A 188 19.14 -8.41 -0.12
CA TYR A 188 19.42 -9.73 0.41
C TYR A 188 18.64 -9.93 1.72
N LEU A 189 18.03 -11.10 1.86
CA LEU A 189 17.15 -11.46 2.97
C LEU A 189 17.66 -12.72 3.67
N GLU A 190 17.57 -12.75 5.02
CA GLU A 190 17.71 -13.95 5.81
C GLU A 190 16.41 -14.22 6.58
N PHE A 191 15.96 -15.46 6.60
CA PHE A 191 14.75 -15.89 7.29
C PHE A 191 15.09 -16.63 8.60
N PRO A 192 14.18 -16.67 9.60
CA PRO A 192 14.43 -17.31 10.89
C PRO A 192 14.79 -18.80 10.80
N ASN A 193 14.33 -19.50 9.76
CA ASN A 193 14.61 -20.92 9.51
C ASN A 193 15.94 -21.17 8.79
N GLY A 194 16.75 -20.13 8.55
CA GLY A 194 18.02 -20.21 7.84
C GLY A 194 17.91 -20.13 6.31
N ALA A 195 16.71 -19.96 5.75
CA ALA A 195 16.54 -19.68 4.34
C ALA A 195 17.09 -18.30 3.98
N THR A 196 17.50 -18.13 2.73
CA THR A 196 17.99 -16.87 2.20
C THR A 196 17.16 -16.42 1.01
N GLY A 197 17.18 -15.09 0.70
CA GLY A 197 16.45 -14.55 -0.45
C GLY A 197 17.13 -13.36 -1.10
N VAL A 198 16.76 -13.09 -2.34
CA VAL A 198 17.10 -11.87 -3.08
C VAL A 198 15.85 -11.38 -3.77
#